data_461ff6306e765743933636ed6948e711
#
_entry.id   461ff6306e765743933636ed6948e711
#
_cell.length_a   1.000
_cell.length_b   1.000
_cell.length_c   1.000
_cell.angle_alpha   90.00
_cell.angle_beta   90.00
_cell.angle_gamma   90.00
#
_symmetry.space_group_name_H-M   'P 1'
#
loop_
_entity.id
_entity.type
_entity.pdbx_description
1 polymer ?
#
loop_
_entity_poly.entity_id
_entity_poly.type
_entity_poly.pdbx_seq_one_letter_code
_entity_poly.pdbx_strand_id
1 'polypeptide(L)'
;MVWLLSNHTIINCEESTMSEKVSFWFDVSCPYCWVTSRWIKEVEKVRDIEVEWIPMSLSVLNEGRDYLPEDYRRKMEANWGPARVFAAVKANHSDKVDALYTDLGTRIHNGEQGGKEGYGAYEALIAESLAAVGLPVSLLDVASTTEVDDQLRAYHQGAMDRVGDEVGTPVVALGDTAFFGPVLTRIPRGEDAGSIFDGAVLLAKYPHFFELKRSRTEGLEFN
;
A
#
# COMPACT_ATOMS: atom_id res chain seq x y z
N MET A 1 2.51 55.10 -43.69
CA MET A 1 1.73 54.43 -42.65
C MET A 1 2.34 53.08 -42.43
N VAL A 2 3.25 53.00 -41.42
CA VAL A 2 4.11 51.84 -41.17
C VAL A 2 3.43 51.01 -40.06
N TRP A 3 3.06 49.76 -40.36
CA TRP A 3 2.56 48.82 -39.35
C TRP A 3 3.73 48.09 -38.69
N LEU A 4 3.89 48.31 -37.40
CA LEU A 4 4.81 47.62 -36.55
C LEU A 4 4.29 46.19 -36.32
N LEU A 5 5.05 45.19 -36.76
CA LEU A 5 4.83 43.81 -36.42
C LEU A 5 5.30 43.58 -34.97
N SER A 6 4.35 43.27 -34.10
CA SER A 6 4.59 42.89 -32.70
C SER A 6 5.17 41.48 -32.68
N ASN A 7 6.41 41.35 -32.19
CA ASN A 7 7.02 40.07 -31.89
C ASN A 7 6.34 39.44 -30.68
N HIS A 8 5.49 38.46 -30.92
CA HIS A 8 5.01 37.57 -29.86
C HIS A 8 6.07 36.51 -29.62
N THR A 9 6.88 36.69 -28.56
CA THR A 9 7.70 35.64 -28.01
C THR A 9 6.75 34.62 -27.35
N ILE A 10 6.58 33.49 -28.01
CA ILE A 10 5.92 32.33 -27.40
C ILE A 10 6.88 31.83 -26.33
N ILE A 11 6.58 32.11 -25.08
CA ILE A 11 7.24 31.46 -23.95
C ILE A 11 6.65 30.05 -23.91
N ASN A 12 7.38 29.08 -24.47
CA ASN A 12 7.11 27.69 -24.19
C ASN A 12 7.43 27.48 -22.71
N CYS A 13 6.42 27.53 -21.87
CA CYS A 13 6.49 26.97 -20.55
C CYS A 13 6.51 25.44 -20.77
N GLU A 14 7.67 24.84 -20.86
CA GLU A 14 7.82 23.42 -20.55
C GLU A 14 7.47 23.30 -19.08
N GLU A 15 6.21 23.05 -18.77
CA GLU A 15 5.80 22.47 -17.49
C GLU A 15 6.55 21.14 -17.42
N SER A 16 7.64 21.12 -16.64
CA SER A 16 8.20 19.89 -16.13
C SER A 16 7.10 19.25 -15.29
N THR A 17 6.32 18.38 -15.91
CA THR A 17 5.33 17.56 -15.22
C THR A 17 6.08 16.58 -14.36
N MET A 18 6.39 16.99 -13.12
CA MET A 18 6.83 16.04 -12.11
C MET A 18 5.67 15.12 -11.81
N SER A 19 5.88 13.80 -11.92
CA SER A 19 4.88 12.79 -11.58
C SER A 19 4.30 13.05 -10.18
N GLU A 20 2.99 12.90 -10.04
CA GLU A 20 2.30 13.16 -8.78
C GLU A 20 2.61 12.03 -7.79
N LYS A 21 3.14 12.36 -6.60
CA LYS A 21 3.52 11.36 -5.60
C LYS A 21 2.31 10.83 -4.86
N VAL A 22 2.17 9.51 -4.87
CA VAL A 22 1.12 8.76 -4.16
C VAL A 22 1.76 7.93 -3.07
N SER A 23 1.41 8.15 -1.82
CA SER A 23 1.81 7.26 -0.72
C SER A 23 0.77 6.15 -0.57
N PHE A 24 1.25 4.90 -0.52
CA PHE A 24 0.42 3.70 -0.39
C PHE A 24 0.86 2.91 0.84
N TRP A 25 0.06 2.95 1.90
CA TRP A 25 0.30 2.13 3.09
C TRP A 25 -0.35 0.76 2.95
N PHE A 26 0.44 -0.28 3.19
CA PHE A 26 0.02 -1.66 2.98
C PHE A 26 0.39 -2.59 4.13
N ASP A 27 -0.44 -3.61 4.33
CA ASP A 27 -0.06 -4.83 5.05
C ASP A 27 -0.11 -6.00 4.06
N VAL A 28 1.01 -6.71 3.92
CA VAL A 28 1.14 -7.78 2.92
C VAL A 28 0.18 -8.94 3.17
N SER A 29 -0.28 -9.14 4.39
CA SER A 29 -1.22 -10.20 4.76
C SER A 29 -2.67 -9.87 4.40
N CYS A 30 -2.98 -8.59 4.13
CA CYS A 30 -4.34 -8.15 3.85
C CYS A 30 -4.74 -8.41 2.39
N PRO A 31 -5.72 -9.28 2.10
CA PRO A 31 -6.08 -9.61 0.74
C PRO A 31 -6.76 -8.46 -0.02
N TYR A 32 -7.50 -7.58 0.66
CA TYR A 32 -8.04 -6.36 0.04
C TYR A 32 -6.95 -5.36 -0.31
N CYS A 33 -5.97 -5.22 0.58
CA CYS A 33 -4.79 -4.40 0.28
C CYS A 33 -4.04 -4.92 -0.94
N TRP A 34 -3.93 -6.25 -1.08
CA TRP A 34 -3.32 -6.88 -2.26
C TRP A 34 -4.03 -6.48 -3.55
N VAL A 35 -5.35 -6.65 -3.64
CA VAL A 35 -6.12 -6.24 -4.83
C VAL A 35 -5.93 -4.75 -5.14
N THR A 36 -6.02 -3.89 -4.12
CA THR A 36 -5.87 -2.44 -4.29
C THR A 36 -4.44 -2.07 -4.70
N SER A 37 -3.43 -2.78 -4.21
CA SER A 37 -2.04 -2.58 -4.66
C SER A 37 -1.84 -2.95 -6.13
N ARG A 38 -2.51 -3.99 -6.61
CA ARG A 38 -2.45 -4.35 -8.03
C ARG A 38 -3.22 -3.35 -8.90
N TRP A 39 -4.32 -2.78 -8.37
CA TRP A 39 -5.01 -1.69 -9.04
C TRP A 39 -4.13 -0.44 -9.16
N ILE A 40 -3.44 -0.01 -8.11
CA ILE A 40 -2.58 1.18 -8.21
C ILE A 40 -1.43 0.97 -9.21
N LYS A 41 -0.92 -0.26 -9.37
CA LYS A 41 0.04 -0.62 -10.43
C LYS A 41 -0.56 -0.52 -11.85
N GLU A 42 -1.87 -0.67 -12.01
CA GLU A 42 -2.54 -0.41 -13.28
C GLU A 42 -2.73 1.10 -13.50
N VAL A 43 -2.98 1.86 -12.43
CA VAL A 43 -3.07 3.33 -12.50
C VAL A 43 -1.75 3.95 -12.97
N GLU A 44 -0.59 3.49 -12.49
CA GLU A 44 0.74 3.95 -12.94
C GLU A 44 0.95 3.82 -14.46
N LYS A 45 0.19 2.95 -15.15
CA LYS A 45 0.29 2.77 -16.61
C LYS A 45 -0.50 3.81 -17.40
N VAL A 46 -1.47 4.49 -16.78
CA VAL A 46 -2.44 5.39 -17.43
C VAL A 46 -2.55 6.77 -16.77
N ARG A 47 -1.84 6.99 -15.67
CA ARG A 47 -1.71 8.29 -14.98
C ARG A 47 -0.24 8.52 -14.65
N ASP A 48 0.19 9.77 -14.68
CA ASP A 48 1.56 10.17 -14.34
C ASP A 48 1.70 10.30 -12.83
N ILE A 49 1.82 9.16 -12.17
CA ILE A 49 2.00 9.03 -10.71
C ILE A 49 3.25 8.22 -10.38
N GLU A 50 3.85 8.49 -9.24
CA GLU A 50 4.92 7.71 -8.62
C GLU A 50 4.46 7.20 -7.26
N VAL A 51 4.45 5.88 -7.06
CA VAL A 51 3.94 5.28 -5.83
C VAL A 51 5.06 5.06 -4.81
N GLU A 52 4.93 5.68 -3.66
CA GLU A 52 5.74 5.38 -2.48
C GLU A 52 5.07 4.30 -1.64
N TRP A 53 5.70 3.13 -1.56
CA TRP A 53 5.23 1.99 -0.78
C TRP A 53 5.68 2.11 0.68
N ILE A 54 4.73 2.09 1.62
CA ILE A 54 4.98 2.27 3.05
C ILE A 54 4.32 1.12 3.82
N PRO A 55 5.07 0.36 4.63
CA PRO A 55 4.47 -0.69 5.44
C PRO A 55 3.60 -0.09 6.55
N MET A 56 2.44 -0.69 6.76
CA MET A 56 1.65 -0.57 7.99
C MET A 56 1.29 -1.96 8.48
N SER A 57 0.68 -2.11 9.63
CA SER A 57 0.45 -3.43 10.21
C SER A 57 -0.93 -3.56 10.85
N LEU A 58 -1.68 -4.57 10.41
CA LEU A 58 -2.92 -4.99 11.07
C LEU A 58 -2.62 -5.60 12.45
N SER A 59 -1.42 -6.14 12.68
CA SER A 59 -1.00 -6.61 14.00
C SER A 59 -0.85 -5.45 14.97
N VAL A 60 -0.23 -4.34 14.55
CA VAL A 60 -0.14 -3.11 15.34
C VAL A 60 -1.54 -2.53 15.59
N LEU A 61 -2.38 -2.43 14.54
CA LEU A 61 -3.73 -1.89 14.64
C LEU A 61 -4.60 -2.67 15.65
N ASN A 62 -4.43 -3.98 15.72
CA ASN A 62 -5.26 -4.87 16.54
C ASN A 62 -4.61 -5.29 17.86
N GLU A 63 -3.45 -4.75 18.19
CA GLU A 63 -2.77 -5.01 19.44
C GLU A 63 -3.65 -4.62 20.64
N GLY A 64 -3.71 -5.47 21.67
CA GLY A 64 -4.54 -5.25 22.86
C GLY A 64 -6.06 -5.36 22.66
N ARG A 65 -6.53 -5.78 21.47
CA ARG A 65 -7.95 -6.00 21.20
C ARG A 65 -8.36 -7.43 21.57
N ASP A 66 -8.47 -7.73 22.87
CA ASP A 66 -8.74 -9.06 23.40
C ASP A 66 -10.12 -9.62 23.05
N TYR A 67 -11.06 -8.74 22.61
CA TYR A 67 -12.39 -9.13 22.17
C TYR A 67 -12.43 -9.76 20.78
N LEU A 68 -11.33 -9.73 20.03
CA LEU A 68 -11.25 -10.35 18.70
C LEU A 68 -11.25 -11.88 18.81
N PRO A 69 -11.84 -12.59 17.83
CA PRO A 69 -11.82 -14.06 17.78
C PRO A 69 -10.40 -14.60 17.86
N GLU A 70 -10.24 -15.75 18.52
CA GLU A 70 -8.92 -16.36 18.78
C GLU A 70 -8.17 -16.67 17.46
N ASP A 71 -8.87 -17.23 16.46
CA ASP A 71 -8.29 -17.53 15.15
C ASP A 71 -7.79 -16.25 14.46
N TYR A 72 -8.50 -15.13 14.61
CA TYR A 72 -8.06 -13.85 14.08
C TYR A 72 -6.84 -13.31 14.82
N ARG A 73 -6.79 -13.42 16.15
CA ARG A 73 -5.61 -13.03 16.96
C ARG A 73 -4.38 -13.84 16.57
N ARG A 74 -4.52 -15.15 16.35
CA ARG A 74 -3.44 -16.03 15.89
C ARG A 74 -2.92 -15.64 14.49
N LYS A 75 -3.79 -15.15 13.61
CA LYS A 75 -3.36 -14.56 12.32
C LYS A 75 -2.57 -13.27 12.53
N MET A 76 -2.98 -12.42 13.48
CA MET A 76 -2.21 -11.22 13.82
C MET A 76 -0.82 -11.57 14.38
N GLU A 77 -0.68 -12.63 15.15
CA GLU A 77 0.64 -13.13 15.58
C GLU A 77 1.52 -13.48 14.37
N ALA A 78 0.98 -14.21 13.39
CA ALA A 78 1.71 -14.56 12.16
C ALA A 78 2.15 -13.33 11.36
N ASN A 79 1.32 -12.28 11.32
CA ASN A 79 1.54 -11.11 10.49
C ASN A 79 2.61 -10.14 11.03
N TRP A 80 3.04 -10.27 12.30
CA TRP A 80 4.15 -9.48 12.85
C TRP A 80 5.45 -9.70 12.06
N GLY A 81 5.78 -10.92 11.72
CA GLY A 81 7.03 -11.26 11.02
C GLY A 81 7.17 -10.51 9.68
N PRO A 82 6.24 -10.66 8.73
CA PRO A 82 6.29 -9.92 7.47
C PRO A 82 6.30 -8.40 7.67
N ALA A 83 5.49 -7.86 8.59
CA ALA A 83 5.42 -6.42 8.82
C ALA A 83 6.77 -5.84 9.30
N ARG A 84 7.46 -6.54 10.21
CA ARG A 84 8.81 -6.18 10.69
C ARG A 84 9.84 -6.19 9.56
N VAL A 85 9.83 -7.23 8.75
CA VAL A 85 10.74 -7.31 7.58
C VAL A 85 10.50 -6.17 6.62
N PHE A 86 9.25 -5.83 6.31
CA PHE A 86 8.95 -4.67 5.46
C PHE A 86 9.40 -3.34 6.10
N ALA A 87 9.30 -3.18 7.41
CA ALA A 87 9.82 -1.99 8.10
C ALA A 87 11.34 -1.87 7.96
N ALA A 88 12.08 -2.98 8.15
CA ALA A 88 13.53 -3.01 7.96
C ALA A 88 13.93 -2.74 6.49
N VAL A 89 13.21 -3.33 5.53
CA VAL A 89 13.45 -3.10 4.09
C VAL A 89 13.13 -1.65 3.72
N LYS A 90 12.03 -1.09 4.20
CA LYS A 90 11.70 0.33 3.95
C LYS A 90 12.79 1.28 4.45
N ALA A 91 13.37 1.00 5.62
CA ALA A 91 14.40 1.83 6.22
C ALA A 91 15.75 1.76 5.48
N ASN A 92 16.13 0.60 4.95
CA ASN A 92 17.49 0.36 4.45
C ASN A 92 17.56 0.09 2.93
N HIS A 93 16.44 -0.28 2.30
CA HIS A 93 16.33 -0.68 0.89
C HIS A 93 14.99 -0.23 0.33
N SER A 94 14.66 1.06 0.45
CA SER A 94 13.33 1.60 0.12
C SER A 94 12.92 1.36 -1.34
N ASP A 95 13.89 1.29 -2.26
CA ASP A 95 13.71 0.96 -3.67
C ASP A 95 13.28 -0.50 -3.92
N LYS A 96 13.41 -1.38 -2.93
CA LYS A 96 13.06 -2.80 -3.01
C LYS A 96 11.70 -3.16 -2.40
N VAL A 97 11.03 -2.21 -1.75
CA VAL A 97 9.75 -2.48 -1.07
C VAL A 97 8.69 -2.99 -2.04
N ASP A 98 8.51 -2.34 -3.21
CA ASP A 98 7.55 -2.76 -4.24
C ASP A 98 7.84 -4.18 -4.75
N ALA A 99 9.11 -4.46 -5.06
CA ALA A 99 9.52 -5.77 -5.55
C ALA A 99 9.26 -6.87 -4.53
N LEU A 100 9.62 -6.65 -3.25
CA LEU A 100 9.38 -7.59 -2.17
C LEU A 100 7.87 -7.76 -1.91
N TYR A 101 7.09 -6.66 -1.92
CA TYR A 101 5.65 -6.73 -1.76
C TYR A 101 5.00 -7.52 -2.90
N THR A 102 5.47 -7.33 -4.12
CA THR A 102 4.96 -8.06 -5.28
C THR A 102 5.28 -9.55 -5.20
N ASP A 103 6.50 -9.94 -4.85
CA ASP A 103 6.87 -11.37 -4.75
C ASP A 103 6.15 -12.06 -3.59
N LEU A 104 6.27 -11.52 -2.37
CA LEU A 104 5.67 -12.12 -1.18
C LEU A 104 4.12 -12.10 -1.24
N GLY A 105 3.53 -11.01 -1.71
CA GLY A 105 2.09 -10.89 -1.89
C GLY A 105 1.56 -11.88 -2.93
N THR A 106 2.28 -12.12 -4.02
CA THR A 106 1.93 -13.16 -5.01
C THR A 106 1.91 -14.56 -4.39
N ARG A 107 2.92 -14.89 -3.58
CA ARG A 107 2.97 -16.18 -2.87
C ARG A 107 1.81 -16.34 -1.89
N ILE A 108 1.52 -15.29 -1.12
CA ILE A 108 0.46 -15.30 -0.11
C ILE A 108 -0.92 -15.40 -0.76
N HIS A 109 -1.23 -14.56 -1.75
CA HIS A 109 -2.58 -14.38 -2.25
C HIS A 109 -2.88 -15.21 -3.50
N ASN A 110 -2.04 -15.14 -4.54
CA ASN A 110 -2.22 -15.94 -5.74
C ASN A 110 -1.75 -17.39 -5.56
N GLY A 111 -0.72 -17.60 -4.73
CA GLY A 111 -0.20 -18.92 -4.36
C GLY A 111 -0.97 -19.62 -3.23
N GLU A 112 -2.07 -19.03 -2.74
CA GLU A 112 -2.93 -19.59 -1.68
C GLU A 112 -2.17 -19.95 -0.38
N GLN A 113 -1.06 -19.25 -0.07
CA GLN A 113 -0.26 -19.50 1.13
C GLN A 113 -0.53 -18.49 2.26
N GLY A 114 -1.64 -17.77 2.18
CA GLY A 114 -2.12 -16.84 3.19
C GLY A 114 -2.84 -17.51 4.36
N GLY A 115 -3.33 -16.66 5.29
CA GLY A 115 -4.15 -17.12 6.41
C GLY A 115 -3.39 -17.94 7.46
N LYS A 116 -2.05 -17.89 7.48
CA LYS A 116 -1.21 -18.59 8.44
C LYS A 116 -1.43 -18.05 9.86
N GLU A 117 -1.15 -18.87 10.86
CA GLU A 117 -1.40 -18.61 12.27
C GLU A 117 -0.16 -18.84 13.12
N GLY A 118 0.03 -18.00 14.15
CA GLY A 118 1.13 -18.07 15.10
C GLY A 118 2.42 -17.42 14.59
N TYR A 119 3.25 -17.03 15.54
CA TYR A 119 4.55 -16.41 15.24
C TYR A 119 5.42 -17.31 14.37
N GLY A 120 6.20 -16.72 13.45
CA GLY A 120 7.13 -17.46 12.57
C GLY A 120 6.47 -18.13 11.36
N ALA A 121 5.16 -18.15 11.26
CA ALA A 121 4.44 -18.92 10.24
C ALA A 121 4.75 -18.52 8.78
N TYR A 122 5.28 -17.32 8.55
CA TYR A 122 5.66 -16.82 7.22
C TYR A 122 7.18 -16.85 6.95
N GLU A 123 8.02 -17.30 7.87
CA GLU A 123 9.49 -17.21 7.75
C GLU A 123 10.03 -17.83 6.46
N ALA A 124 9.56 -19.02 6.08
CA ALA A 124 10.00 -19.66 4.83
C ALA A 124 9.66 -18.82 3.57
N LEU A 125 8.44 -18.27 3.52
CA LEU A 125 8.02 -17.43 2.40
C LEU A 125 8.80 -16.11 2.35
N ILE A 126 9.06 -15.51 3.50
CA ILE A 126 9.86 -14.28 3.61
C ILE A 126 11.27 -14.54 3.10
N ALA A 127 11.92 -15.63 3.54
CA ALA A 127 13.28 -15.99 3.12
C ALA A 127 13.36 -16.21 1.60
N GLU A 128 12.41 -16.94 1.03
CA GLU A 128 12.31 -17.15 -0.42
C GLU A 128 12.11 -15.84 -1.18
N SER A 129 11.24 -14.95 -0.69
CA SER A 129 10.95 -13.66 -1.34
C SER A 129 12.13 -12.70 -1.25
N LEU A 130 12.82 -12.62 -0.10
CA LEU A 130 14.04 -11.83 0.05
C LEU A 130 15.11 -12.27 -0.98
N ALA A 131 15.34 -13.58 -1.09
CA ALA A 131 16.29 -14.13 -2.06
C ALA A 131 15.87 -13.83 -3.51
N ALA A 132 14.58 -13.96 -3.84
CA ALA A 132 14.05 -13.74 -5.18
C ALA A 132 14.24 -12.29 -5.65
N VAL A 133 14.14 -11.31 -4.75
CA VAL A 133 14.31 -9.89 -5.09
C VAL A 133 15.73 -9.36 -4.87
N GLY A 134 16.68 -10.26 -4.51
CA GLY A 134 18.08 -9.92 -4.32
C GLY A 134 18.36 -9.13 -3.04
N LEU A 135 17.55 -9.29 -2.02
CA LEU A 135 17.77 -8.75 -0.68
C LEU A 135 18.53 -9.76 0.21
N PRO A 136 19.31 -9.28 1.19
CA PRO A 136 19.95 -10.17 2.16
C PRO A 136 18.93 -11.00 2.94
N VAL A 137 19.09 -12.34 2.94
CA VAL A 137 18.20 -13.23 3.69
C VAL A 137 18.30 -12.99 5.19
N SER A 138 19.41 -12.43 5.70
CA SER A 138 19.56 -12.01 7.09
C SER A 138 18.54 -10.96 7.56
N LEU A 139 17.86 -10.25 6.64
CA LEU A 139 16.72 -9.41 6.99
C LEU A 139 15.55 -10.21 7.62
N LEU A 140 15.53 -11.53 7.46
CA LEU A 140 14.59 -12.40 8.16
C LEU A 140 14.75 -12.36 9.68
N ASP A 141 15.95 -12.10 10.19
CA ASP A 141 16.24 -12.14 11.62
C ASP A 141 15.35 -11.16 12.41
N VAL A 142 14.96 -10.03 11.81
CA VAL A 142 14.07 -9.07 12.49
C VAL A 142 12.63 -9.58 12.64
N ALA A 143 12.20 -10.59 11.88
CA ALA A 143 10.84 -11.09 11.91
C ALA A 143 10.42 -11.59 13.32
N SER A 144 11.37 -12.15 14.06
CA SER A 144 11.16 -12.73 15.40
C SER A 144 11.62 -11.83 16.56
N THR A 145 12.11 -10.61 16.27
CA THR A 145 12.58 -9.64 17.27
C THR A 145 11.71 -8.39 17.30
N THR A 146 11.91 -7.53 18.31
CA THR A 146 11.18 -6.26 18.44
C THR A 146 12.04 -5.04 18.05
N GLU A 147 13.22 -5.25 17.49
CA GLU A 147 14.19 -4.18 17.25
C GLU A 147 13.72 -3.12 16.25
N VAL A 148 12.78 -3.48 15.37
CA VAL A 148 12.20 -2.58 14.35
C VAL A 148 10.76 -2.15 14.68
N ASP A 149 10.23 -2.53 15.84
CA ASP A 149 8.83 -2.28 16.18
C ASP A 149 8.52 -0.77 16.27
N ASP A 150 9.42 0.04 16.83
CA ASP A 150 9.24 1.49 16.89
C ASP A 150 9.18 2.09 15.47
N GLN A 151 10.01 1.61 14.55
CA GLN A 151 10.00 2.05 13.17
C GLN A 151 8.72 1.61 12.44
N LEU A 152 8.27 0.38 12.65
CA LEU A 152 7.00 -0.12 12.11
C LEU A 152 5.82 0.69 12.61
N ARG A 153 5.80 0.98 13.91
CA ARG A 153 4.76 1.83 14.54
C ARG A 153 4.76 3.25 13.99
N ALA A 154 5.93 3.82 13.74
CA ALA A 154 6.04 5.15 13.13
C ALA A 154 5.46 5.17 11.70
N TYR A 155 5.76 4.17 10.88
CA TYR A 155 5.16 4.03 9.54
C TYR A 155 3.64 3.84 9.62
N HIS A 156 3.18 2.98 10.52
CA HIS A 156 1.75 2.75 10.75
C HIS A 156 1.03 4.02 11.18
N GLN A 157 1.61 4.75 12.15
CA GLN A 157 1.04 5.98 12.67
C GLN A 157 0.90 7.05 11.59
N GLY A 158 1.85 7.11 10.64
CA GLY A 158 1.76 8.02 9.50
C GLY A 158 0.52 7.83 8.62
N ALA A 159 -0.05 6.61 8.57
CA ALA A 159 -1.35 6.37 7.95
C ALA A 159 -2.50 6.83 8.87
N MET A 160 -2.44 6.44 10.16
CA MET A 160 -3.50 6.74 11.14
C MET A 160 -3.69 8.25 11.36
N ASP A 161 -2.60 9.02 11.37
CA ASP A 161 -2.65 10.48 11.49
C ASP A 161 -3.41 11.16 10.35
N ARG A 162 -3.55 10.47 9.20
CA ARG A 162 -4.24 10.99 8.01
C ARG A 162 -5.71 10.58 7.92
N VAL A 163 -6.05 9.37 8.38
CA VAL A 163 -7.38 8.78 8.15
C VAL A 163 -8.09 8.35 9.44
N GLY A 164 -7.43 8.46 10.60
CA GLY A 164 -7.95 7.96 11.88
C GLY A 164 -7.67 6.47 12.09
N ASP A 165 -7.99 6.00 13.30
CA ASP A 165 -7.72 4.63 13.77
C ASP A 165 -8.92 3.67 13.68
N GLU A 166 -10.04 4.15 13.12
CA GLU A 166 -11.27 3.35 12.91
C GLU A 166 -11.25 2.55 11.60
N VAL A 167 -10.17 2.67 10.83
CA VAL A 167 -9.99 2.02 9.53
C VAL A 167 -8.80 1.06 9.53
N GLY A 168 -8.74 0.20 8.53
CA GLY A 168 -7.62 -0.71 8.32
C GLY A 168 -6.74 -0.29 7.16
N THR A 169 -6.35 -1.26 6.35
CA THR A 169 -5.47 -1.11 5.19
C THR A 169 -6.20 -1.56 3.91
N PRO A 170 -5.89 -0.98 2.73
CA PRO A 170 -4.86 0.02 2.45
C PRO A 170 -5.25 1.45 2.80
N VAL A 171 -4.26 2.32 2.95
CA VAL A 171 -4.44 3.77 2.96
C VAL A 171 -3.71 4.37 1.78
N VAL A 172 -4.34 5.31 1.08
CA VAL A 172 -3.76 6.00 -0.08
C VAL A 172 -3.77 7.50 0.21
N ALA A 173 -2.65 8.15 -0.05
CA ALA A 173 -2.55 9.61 0.07
C ALA A 173 -1.94 10.25 -1.18
N LEU A 174 -2.45 11.43 -1.50
CA LEU A 174 -2.02 12.28 -2.60
C LEU A 174 -1.91 13.72 -2.08
N GLY A 175 -0.68 14.20 -1.87
CA GLY A 175 -0.45 15.47 -1.15
C GLY A 175 -1.05 15.42 0.26
N ASP A 176 -1.91 16.40 0.57
CA ASP A 176 -2.59 16.50 1.87
C ASP A 176 -3.89 15.68 1.96
N THR A 177 -4.29 15.06 0.84
CA THR A 177 -5.51 14.26 0.75
C THR A 177 -5.20 12.80 1.02
N ALA A 178 -5.96 12.16 1.90
CA ALA A 178 -5.82 10.74 2.19
C ALA A 178 -7.17 10.06 2.41
N PHE A 179 -7.25 8.75 2.12
CA PHE A 179 -8.42 7.94 2.36
C PHE A 179 -8.07 6.47 2.59
N PHE A 180 -8.94 5.78 3.33
CA PHE A 180 -8.91 4.33 3.43
C PHE A 180 -9.52 3.69 2.18
N GLY A 181 -8.82 2.75 1.57
CA GLY A 181 -9.27 2.10 0.34
C GLY A 181 -8.63 2.65 -0.94
N PRO A 182 -9.31 2.53 -2.10
CA PRO A 182 -10.62 1.87 -2.29
C PRO A 182 -10.57 0.38 -1.95
N VAL A 183 -11.67 -0.15 -1.40
CA VAL A 183 -11.78 -1.59 -1.12
C VAL A 183 -12.38 -2.26 -2.35
N LEU A 184 -11.55 -2.99 -3.07
CA LEU A 184 -11.89 -3.65 -4.34
C LEU A 184 -11.90 -5.17 -4.18
N THR A 185 -12.75 -5.86 -4.94
CA THR A 185 -12.81 -7.32 -5.03
C THR A 185 -12.22 -7.86 -6.32
N ARG A 186 -11.95 -7.00 -7.28
CA ARG A 186 -11.32 -7.25 -8.60
C ARG A 186 -10.28 -6.19 -8.87
N ILE A 187 -9.34 -6.48 -9.76
CA ILE A 187 -8.33 -5.54 -10.21
C ILE A 187 -8.82 -4.84 -11.47
N PRO A 188 -9.25 -3.58 -11.42
CA PRO A 188 -9.57 -2.80 -12.62
C PRO A 188 -8.33 -2.66 -13.51
N ARG A 189 -8.52 -2.63 -14.83
CA ARG A 189 -7.44 -2.59 -15.81
C ARG A 189 -7.53 -1.35 -16.70
N GLY A 190 -6.39 -0.90 -17.19
CA GLY A 190 -6.32 0.19 -18.17
C GLY A 190 -7.07 1.46 -17.69
N GLU A 191 -7.86 2.07 -18.55
CA GLU A 191 -8.54 3.33 -18.25
C GLU A 191 -9.63 3.21 -17.16
N ASP A 192 -10.19 2.02 -16.95
CA ASP A 192 -11.09 1.79 -15.80
C ASP A 192 -10.35 1.98 -14.48
N ALA A 193 -9.07 1.54 -14.40
CA ALA A 193 -8.24 1.76 -13.22
C ALA A 193 -7.98 3.26 -12.99
N GLY A 194 -7.65 4.00 -14.05
CA GLY A 194 -7.45 5.45 -14.01
C GLY A 194 -8.70 6.19 -13.59
N SER A 195 -9.85 5.86 -14.18
CA SER A 195 -11.13 6.50 -13.86
C SER A 195 -11.54 6.32 -12.39
N ILE A 196 -11.30 5.12 -11.82
CA ILE A 196 -11.55 4.86 -10.39
C ILE A 196 -10.61 5.71 -9.52
N PHE A 197 -9.34 5.84 -9.92
CA PHE A 197 -8.37 6.67 -9.21
C PHE A 197 -8.80 8.14 -9.21
N ASP A 198 -9.12 8.70 -10.37
CA ASP A 198 -9.56 10.09 -10.51
C ASP A 198 -10.81 10.36 -9.66
N GLY A 199 -11.78 9.44 -9.68
CA GLY A 199 -12.99 9.53 -8.88
C GLY A 199 -12.71 9.50 -7.38
N ALA A 200 -11.82 8.61 -6.91
CA ALA A 200 -11.43 8.51 -5.51
C ALA A 200 -10.73 9.78 -5.04
N VAL A 201 -9.78 10.30 -5.84
CA VAL A 201 -9.07 11.56 -5.54
C VAL A 201 -10.02 12.75 -5.52
N LEU A 202 -10.97 12.82 -6.48
CA LEU A 202 -11.95 13.91 -6.53
C LEU A 202 -12.84 13.94 -5.28
N LEU A 203 -13.32 12.77 -4.83
CA LEU A 203 -14.12 12.66 -3.61
C LEU A 203 -13.31 13.06 -2.38
N ALA A 204 -12.09 12.53 -2.25
CA ALA A 204 -11.22 12.77 -1.11
C ALA A 204 -10.77 14.24 -0.98
N LYS A 205 -10.65 14.98 -2.09
CA LYS A 205 -10.35 16.42 -2.09
C LYS A 205 -11.46 17.29 -1.50
N TYR A 206 -12.69 16.77 -1.37
CA TYR A 206 -13.78 17.51 -0.73
C TYR A 206 -13.73 17.34 0.79
N PRO A 207 -13.45 18.38 1.59
CA PRO A 207 -13.08 18.26 2.99
C PRO A 207 -14.22 17.78 3.91
N HIS A 208 -15.44 17.68 3.40
CA HIS A 208 -16.62 17.21 4.14
C HIS A 208 -17.12 15.84 3.63
N PHE A 209 -16.31 15.13 2.83
CA PHE A 209 -16.59 13.77 2.41
C PHE A 209 -15.79 12.79 3.27
N PHE A 210 -16.47 11.90 3.96
CA PHE A 210 -15.82 10.96 4.91
C PHE A 210 -15.92 9.51 4.47
N GLU A 211 -17.05 9.06 3.93
CA GLU A 211 -17.22 7.64 3.60
C GLU A 211 -18.18 7.42 2.43
N LEU A 212 -17.82 6.46 1.56
CA LEU A 212 -18.69 5.83 0.58
C LEU A 212 -18.55 4.32 0.67
N LYS A 213 -19.60 3.63 1.09
CA LYS A 213 -19.57 2.18 1.36
C LYS A 213 -20.80 1.48 0.82
N ARG A 214 -20.61 0.24 0.35
CA ARG A 214 -21.70 -0.69 0.03
C ARG A 214 -21.35 -2.10 0.50
N SER A 215 -22.34 -2.97 0.67
CA SER A 215 -22.13 -4.38 1.01
C SER A 215 -21.41 -5.10 -0.10
N ARG A 216 -20.47 -5.96 0.28
CA ARG A 216 -19.77 -6.86 -0.65
C ARG A 216 -20.64 -8.08 -0.89
N THR A 217 -20.91 -8.38 -2.16
CA THR A 217 -21.78 -9.49 -2.59
C THR A 217 -21.01 -10.61 -3.28
N GLU A 218 -19.67 -10.49 -3.34
CA GLU A 218 -18.78 -11.42 -4.02
C GLU A 218 -17.48 -11.62 -3.25
N GLY A 219 -16.77 -12.70 -3.55
CA GLY A 219 -15.42 -12.96 -3.03
C GLY A 219 -14.34 -12.17 -3.77
N LEU A 220 -13.12 -12.28 -3.27
CA LEU A 220 -11.94 -11.70 -3.89
C LEU A 220 -11.46 -12.54 -5.08
N GLU A 221 -11.01 -11.87 -6.14
CA GLU A 221 -10.23 -12.45 -7.23
C GLU A 221 -8.94 -11.66 -7.41
N PHE A 222 -7.83 -12.38 -7.55
CA PHE A 222 -6.48 -11.79 -7.62
C PHE A 222 -5.90 -11.78 -9.05
N ASN A 223 -6.71 -12.04 -10.07
CA ASN A 223 -6.30 -12.12 -11.48
C ASN A 223 -6.60 -10.86 -12.26
#